data_67ba1cbe14faac2499e2bc54d3e98ddc
#
_entry.id   67ba1cbe14faac2499e2bc54d3e98ddc
#
_cell.length_a   1.000
_cell.length_b   1.000
_cell.length_c   1.000
_cell.angle_alpha   90.00
_cell.angle_beta   90.00
_cell.angle_gamma   90.00
#
_symmetry.space_group_name_H-M   'P 1'
#
loop_
_entity.id
_entity.type
_entity.pdbx_description
1 polymer ?
#
loop_
_entity_poly.entity_id
_entity_poly.type
_entity_poly.pdbx_seq_one_letter_code
_entity_poly.pdbx_strand_id
1 'polypeptide(L)'
;MGARSLKPHYDAVIIGCGMAGLAAGIRMAMYDRSVLIVESHNAPGGLNSFYALEGRKFDVGLHAVTNYVPPGAKGTPLVKLLRQLRLRREDLDLCPQRGSRIAFPGIDLAFDNGFARLGESVAEAFPAEIDGFRALRAHVAAFDPFDDTAPVVSAREVMGRYLRSPVLTDMLLCPILYYGSARENDIDFDQFVILWRSLFEEGFARPHEGVRVVIRALLKRFREAGGERKMKCGVRRLHTDGARVTAVELEDGLTVTADAVLSTAGARETEALWSATDQPAAPEPGRRLSFVETITVLDAQPADLGAEETIIFFNDSERFHYERPAAAVDPRSGVICFPNNYDYGERRLDEGFFRVTALADYDRWAALSPEAYRAEKDAWYPRLQESALRFVPGLDMDTVRAHTRYIDMFTPCTVKRFTRHIEGAVYGAPRKHRDGTTRFDNLFLAGTDQGFLGITGAMLSGISMANRHVLSRR
;
A
#
# COMPACT_ATOMS: atom_id res chain seq x y z
N MET A 1 -10.90 12.71 30.40
CA MET A 1 -10.81 13.86 29.46
C MET A 1 -12.13 13.92 28.73
N GLY A 2 -12.96 14.97 28.98
CA GLY A 2 -14.24 15.15 28.30
C GLY A 2 -14.03 15.26 26.80
N ALA A 3 -14.91 14.64 26.01
CA ALA A 3 -14.90 14.77 24.56
C ALA A 3 -15.04 16.27 24.20
N ARG A 4 -14.01 16.86 23.59
CA ARG A 4 -14.14 18.22 23.03
C ARG A 4 -15.26 18.18 22.01
N SER A 5 -16.21 19.10 22.12
CA SER A 5 -17.23 19.31 21.09
C SER A 5 -16.53 19.71 19.79
N LEU A 6 -16.94 19.12 18.66
CA LEU A 6 -16.45 19.55 17.35
C LEU A 6 -16.85 21.01 17.10
N LYS A 7 -16.02 21.71 16.30
CA LYS A 7 -16.40 23.02 15.77
C LYS A 7 -17.54 22.86 14.74
N PRO A 8 -18.41 23.83 14.59
CA PRO A 8 -19.45 23.78 13.56
C PRO A 8 -18.89 23.92 12.13
N HIS A 9 -17.68 24.54 12.00
CA HIS A 9 -17.03 24.81 10.74
C HIS A 9 -15.52 24.59 10.83
N TYR A 10 -14.93 24.08 9.72
CA TYR A 10 -13.49 23.87 9.52
C TYR A 10 -13.06 24.41 8.15
N ASP A 11 -11.80 24.86 8.03
CA ASP A 11 -11.22 25.16 6.71
C ASP A 11 -11.15 23.88 5.85
N ALA A 12 -10.90 22.72 6.49
CA ALA A 12 -10.90 21.45 5.79
C ALA A 12 -11.41 20.28 6.64
N VAL A 13 -12.25 19.43 6.04
CA VAL A 13 -12.62 18.12 6.57
C VAL A 13 -11.97 17.04 5.71
N ILE A 14 -11.28 16.08 6.36
CA ILE A 14 -10.64 14.95 5.70
C ILE A 14 -11.39 13.67 6.03
N ILE A 15 -11.79 12.92 5.03
CA ILE A 15 -12.43 11.62 5.17
C ILE A 15 -11.35 10.53 5.10
N GLY A 16 -11.11 9.88 6.24
CA GLY A 16 -10.11 8.81 6.39
C GLY A 16 -8.85 9.24 7.13
N CYS A 17 -8.43 8.44 8.11
CA CYS A 17 -7.23 8.63 8.94
C CYS A 17 -6.09 7.68 8.51
N GLY A 18 -5.98 7.40 7.19
CA GLY A 18 -4.87 6.69 6.58
C GLY A 18 -3.64 7.59 6.40
N MET A 19 -2.59 7.06 5.77
CA MET A 19 -1.34 7.80 5.54
C MET A 19 -1.55 9.09 4.74
N ALA A 20 -2.42 9.07 3.72
CA ALA A 20 -2.75 10.24 2.92
C ALA A 20 -3.49 11.30 3.73
N GLY A 21 -4.53 10.90 4.49
CA GLY A 21 -5.31 11.82 5.31
C GLY A 21 -4.48 12.47 6.42
N LEU A 22 -3.64 11.70 7.10
CA LEU A 22 -2.73 12.23 8.12
C LEU A 22 -1.73 13.23 7.54
N ALA A 23 -1.10 12.90 6.40
CA ALA A 23 -0.12 13.78 5.75
C ALA A 23 -0.78 15.08 5.24
N ALA A 24 -1.98 14.99 4.63
CA ALA A 24 -2.75 16.16 4.23
C ALA A 24 -3.13 17.03 5.42
N GLY A 25 -3.64 16.41 6.50
CA GLY A 25 -4.02 17.10 7.71
C GLY A 25 -2.88 17.84 8.39
N ILE A 26 -1.72 17.20 8.52
CA ILE A 26 -0.50 17.84 9.02
C ILE A 26 -0.15 19.05 8.14
N ARG A 27 -0.13 18.82 6.80
CA ARG A 27 0.28 19.85 5.86
C ARG A 27 -0.60 21.09 5.96
N MET A 28 -1.92 20.94 6.03
CA MET A 28 -2.86 22.06 6.16
C MET A 28 -2.81 22.73 7.54
N ALA A 29 -2.78 21.93 8.61
CA ALA A 29 -2.73 22.46 9.98
C ALA A 29 -1.45 23.26 10.27
N MET A 30 -0.32 22.94 9.62
CA MET A 30 0.93 23.71 9.70
C MET A 30 0.85 25.13 9.09
N TYR A 31 -0.21 25.41 8.31
CA TYR A 31 -0.50 26.72 7.72
C TYR A 31 -1.75 27.33 8.35
N ASP A 32 -1.96 27.08 9.64
CA ASP A 32 -3.02 27.64 10.48
C ASP A 32 -4.44 27.35 9.99
N ARG A 33 -4.62 26.28 9.18
CA ARG A 33 -5.94 25.82 8.80
C ARG A 33 -6.54 24.97 9.90
N SER A 34 -7.80 25.22 10.24
CA SER A 34 -8.58 24.36 11.11
C SER A 34 -8.95 23.08 10.36
N VAL A 35 -8.46 21.92 10.82
CA VAL A 35 -8.60 20.64 10.11
C VAL A 35 -9.23 19.60 11.02
N LEU A 36 -10.28 18.95 10.52
CA LEU A 36 -10.89 17.77 11.13
C LEU A 36 -10.63 16.53 10.26
N ILE A 37 -10.05 15.48 10.85
CA ILE A 37 -10.03 14.14 10.25
C ILE A 37 -11.14 13.30 10.86
N VAL A 38 -11.99 12.69 10.03
CA VAL A 38 -13.02 11.73 10.45
C VAL A 38 -12.66 10.33 9.96
N GLU A 39 -12.78 9.33 10.84
CA GLU A 39 -12.39 7.94 10.57
C GLU A 39 -13.42 6.98 11.16
N SER A 40 -13.91 6.08 10.32
CA SER A 40 -14.91 5.06 10.71
C SER A 40 -14.33 3.98 11.62
N HIS A 41 -13.05 3.65 11.43
CA HIS A 41 -12.38 2.62 12.21
C HIS A 41 -11.87 3.16 13.56
N ASN A 42 -11.56 2.23 14.47
CA ASN A 42 -10.98 2.59 15.78
C ASN A 42 -9.46 2.77 15.74
N ALA A 43 -8.79 2.25 14.71
CA ALA A 43 -7.35 2.37 14.51
C ALA A 43 -7.04 3.26 13.29
N PRO A 44 -6.07 4.16 13.41
CA PRO A 44 -5.57 4.94 12.27
C PRO A 44 -4.67 4.11 11.38
N GLY A 45 -4.39 4.58 10.16
CA GLY A 45 -3.42 3.97 9.25
C GLY A 45 -4.04 3.40 7.97
N GLY A 46 -5.36 3.17 7.93
CA GLY A 46 -6.04 2.59 6.77
C GLY A 46 -5.48 1.21 6.41
N LEU A 47 -5.13 0.99 5.14
CA LEU A 47 -4.49 -0.25 4.69
C LEU A 47 -3.12 -0.52 5.32
N ASN A 48 -2.46 0.51 5.86
CA ASN A 48 -1.20 0.39 6.59
C ASN A 48 -1.41 0.54 8.11
N SER A 49 -2.50 -0.01 8.64
CA SER A 49 -2.81 -0.01 10.07
C SER A 49 -2.11 -1.16 10.80
N PHE A 50 -2.47 -1.36 12.04
CA PHE A 50 -2.04 -2.48 12.87
C PHE A 50 -3.18 -2.96 13.76
N TYR A 51 -3.07 -4.18 14.25
CA TYR A 51 -4.01 -4.75 15.22
C TYR A 51 -3.25 -5.51 16.31
N ALA A 52 -3.94 -5.82 17.38
CA ALA A 52 -3.42 -6.65 18.45
C ALA A 52 -4.32 -7.87 18.64
N LEU A 53 -3.70 -9.04 18.75
CA LEU A 53 -4.40 -10.30 18.96
C LEU A 53 -3.53 -11.20 19.84
N GLU A 54 -4.10 -11.75 20.90
CA GLU A 54 -3.41 -12.61 21.88
C GLU A 54 -2.09 -12.03 22.43
N GLY A 55 -2.09 -10.71 22.72
CA GLY A 55 -0.91 -10.00 23.23
C GLY A 55 0.11 -9.62 22.16
N ARG A 56 0.02 -10.15 20.94
CA ARG A 56 0.88 -9.83 19.81
C ARG A 56 0.37 -8.62 19.04
N LYS A 57 1.28 -7.92 18.40
CA LYS A 57 0.98 -6.76 17.55
C LYS A 57 1.40 -7.08 16.13
N PHE A 58 0.44 -7.01 15.22
CA PHE A 58 0.61 -7.31 13.81
C PHE A 58 0.45 -6.06 12.97
N ASP A 59 1.29 -5.89 11.96
CA ASP A 59 1.10 -4.89 10.92
C ASP A 59 0.10 -5.42 9.87
N VAL A 60 -0.77 -4.55 9.40
CA VAL A 60 -1.62 -4.80 8.23
C VAL A 60 -0.87 -4.29 7.00
N GLY A 61 -0.69 -5.13 5.99
CA GLY A 61 -0.16 -4.75 4.67
C GLY A 61 1.27 -4.18 4.63
N LEU A 62 1.99 -4.11 5.76
CA LEU A 62 3.37 -3.66 5.76
C LEU A 62 4.33 -4.82 5.56
N HIS A 63 4.82 -4.98 4.34
CA HIS A 63 6.04 -5.76 4.08
C HIS A 63 7.26 -4.84 4.19
N ALA A 64 7.24 -3.70 3.49
CA ALA A 64 8.29 -2.69 3.49
C ALA A 64 7.74 -1.27 3.35
N VAL A 65 8.51 -0.30 3.83
CA VAL A 65 8.45 1.10 3.41
C VAL A 65 9.41 1.24 2.24
N THR A 66 8.92 1.68 1.10
CA THR A 66 9.75 1.96 -0.09
C THR A 66 10.47 3.31 0.04
N ASN A 67 11.34 3.63 -0.91
CA ASN A 67 12.13 4.86 -0.92
C ASN A 67 13.08 4.94 0.29
N TYR A 68 13.79 3.84 0.57
CA TYR A 68 14.77 3.83 1.65
C TYR A 68 15.79 4.95 1.50
N VAL A 69 16.17 5.52 2.62
CA VAL A 69 17.15 6.60 2.69
C VAL A 69 18.16 6.27 3.80
N PRO A 70 19.46 6.16 3.49
CA PRO A 70 20.46 5.97 4.51
C PRO A 70 20.55 7.21 5.43
N PRO A 71 21.04 7.05 6.65
CA PRO A 71 21.27 8.17 7.56
C PRO A 71 22.15 9.26 6.91
N GLY A 72 21.76 10.52 7.09
CA GLY A 72 22.50 11.67 6.57
C GLY A 72 22.27 12.00 5.11
N ALA A 73 21.55 11.20 4.34
CA ALA A 73 21.22 11.52 2.95
C ALA A 73 20.36 12.79 2.85
N LYS A 74 20.58 13.57 1.80
CA LYS A 74 19.88 14.84 1.54
C LYS A 74 19.28 14.83 0.13
N GLY A 75 18.16 15.55 -0.03
CA GLY A 75 17.57 15.80 -1.35
C GLY A 75 16.81 14.64 -1.98
N THR A 76 16.72 13.47 -1.33
CA THR A 76 15.94 12.32 -1.81
C THR A 76 14.43 12.56 -1.67
N PRO A 77 13.58 11.84 -2.42
CA PRO A 77 12.12 11.97 -2.38
C PRO A 77 11.56 11.87 -0.96
N LEU A 78 11.90 10.82 -0.20
CA LEU A 78 11.41 10.64 1.17
C LEU A 78 11.87 11.78 2.11
N VAL A 79 13.13 12.22 2.04
CA VAL A 79 13.62 13.34 2.87
C VAL A 79 12.88 14.63 2.55
N LYS A 80 12.63 14.91 1.26
CA LYS A 80 11.83 16.08 0.84
C LYS A 80 10.40 16.01 1.36
N LEU A 81 9.79 14.82 1.31
CA LEU A 81 8.44 14.58 1.83
C LEU A 81 8.38 14.79 3.34
N LEU A 82 9.28 14.15 4.10
CA LEU A 82 9.32 14.29 5.57
C LEU A 82 9.54 15.74 6.00
N ARG A 83 10.39 16.48 5.30
CA ARG A 83 10.60 17.92 5.55
C ARG A 83 9.30 18.73 5.38
N GLN A 84 8.46 18.40 4.40
CA GLN A 84 7.17 19.05 4.22
C GLN A 84 6.19 18.79 5.38
N LEU A 85 6.39 17.72 6.12
CA LEU A 85 5.63 17.37 7.34
C LEU A 85 6.34 17.80 8.63
N ARG A 86 7.53 18.43 8.53
CA ARG A 86 8.44 18.72 9.67
C ARG A 86 8.73 17.46 10.51
N LEU A 87 8.90 16.34 9.84
CA LEU A 87 9.41 15.09 10.39
C LEU A 87 10.85 14.85 9.93
N ARG A 88 11.60 14.11 10.74
CA ARG A 88 12.96 13.68 10.40
C ARG A 88 12.94 12.19 10.06
N ARG A 89 13.94 11.72 9.33
CA ARG A 89 14.12 10.31 9.01
C ARG A 89 14.20 9.46 10.29
N GLU A 90 14.89 9.96 11.31
CA GLU A 90 15.09 9.29 12.60
C GLU A 90 13.78 9.05 13.35
N ASP A 91 12.77 9.88 13.12
CA ASP A 91 11.42 9.71 13.71
C ASP A 91 10.71 8.43 13.19
N LEU A 92 11.19 7.84 12.09
CA LEU A 92 10.59 6.65 11.45
C LEU A 92 11.35 5.35 11.73
N ASP A 93 12.53 5.39 12.37
CA ASP A 93 13.35 4.20 12.68
C ASP A 93 13.52 3.23 11.50
N LEU A 94 13.86 3.75 10.31
CA LEU A 94 13.95 2.98 9.07
C LEU A 94 15.20 2.11 9.04
N CYS A 95 15.02 0.81 9.16
CA CYS A 95 16.04 -0.21 9.06
C CYS A 95 16.05 -0.82 7.65
N PRO A 96 17.19 -0.91 6.95
CA PRO A 96 17.24 -1.36 5.56
C PRO A 96 16.97 -2.85 5.43
N GLN A 97 16.53 -3.29 4.25
CA GLN A 97 16.54 -4.70 3.89
C GLN A 97 17.98 -5.23 3.79
N ARG A 98 18.16 -6.52 4.01
CA ARG A 98 19.45 -7.19 3.75
C ARG A 98 19.55 -7.66 2.31
N GLY A 99 18.45 -8.08 1.71
CA GLY A 99 18.35 -8.48 0.32
C GLY A 99 17.02 -9.13 0.03
N SER A 100 16.58 -9.00 -1.21
CA SER A 100 15.32 -9.56 -1.72
C SER A 100 15.56 -10.27 -3.05
N ARG A 101 14.57 -11.07 -3.47
CA ARG A 101 14.69 -11.89 -4.66
C ARG A 101 13.39 -11.93 -5.46
N ILE A 102 13.51 -12.00 -6.78
CA ILE A 102 12.42 -12.32 -7.69
C ILE A 102 12.68 -13.73 -8.18
N ALA A 103 11.82 -14.68 -7.86
CA ALA A 103 12.03 -16.09 -8.09
C ALA A 103 10.98 -16.67 -9.05
N PHE A 104 11.44 -17.12 -10.20
CA PHE A 104 10.65 -17.80 -11.22
C PHE A 104 11.20 -19.22 -11.46
N PRO A 105 10.48 -20.12 -12.13
CA PRO A 105 10.96 -21.47 -12.37
C PRO A 105 12.35 -21.50 -13.03
N GLY A 106 13.34 -21.97 -12.27
CA GLY A 106 14.73 -22.13 -12.75
C GLY A 106 15.52 -20.83 -12.91
N ILE A 107 15.01 -19.66 -12.48
CA ILE A 107 15.69 -18.38 -12.65
C ILE A 107 15.35 -17.42 -11.53
N ASP A 108 16.37 -16.76 -10.99
CA ASP A 108 16.24 -15.79 -9.90
C ASP A 108 16.91 -14.46 -10.26
N LEU A 109 16.33 -13.35 -9.78
CA LEU A 109 16.96 -12.04 -9.79
C LEU A 109 17.08 -11.51 -8.36
N ALA A 110 18.30 -11.30 -7.89
CA ALA A 110 18.57 -10.72 -6.59
C ALA A 110 18.60 -9.19 -6.68
N PHE A 111 18.09 -8.51 -5.65
CA PHE A 111 18.18 -7.07 -5.51
C PHE A 111 18.22 -6.65 -4.02
N ASP A 112 18.71 -5.44 -3.79
CA ASP A 112 18.78 -4.83 -2.46
C ASP A 112 18.50 -3.32 -2.57
N ASN A 113 19.01 -2.51 -1.63
CA ASN A 113 18.87 -1.05 -1.67
C ASN A 113 19.92 -0.36 -2.58
N GLY A 114 20.57 -1.14 -3.44
CA GLY A 114 21.49 -0.66 -4.45
C GLY A 114 21.17 -1.26 -5.81
N PHE A 115 20.89 -0.43 -6.82
CA PHE A 115 20.53 -0.90 -8.16
C PHE A 115 21.57 -1.81 -8.81
N ALA A 116 22.85 -1.73 -8.38
CA ALA A 116 23.94 -2.52 -8.95
C ALA A 116 23.64 -4.03 -8.88
N ARG A 117 23.16 -4.52 -7.75
CA ARG A 117 22.86 -5.95 -7.53
C ARG A 117 21.80 -6.48 -8.51
N LEU A 118 20.72 -5.71 -8.76
CA LEU A 118 19.73 -6.07 -9.77
C LEU A 118 20.37 -6.09 -11.16
N GLY A 119 21.18 -5.08 -11.49
CA GLY A 119 21.87 -5.00 -12.79
C GLY A 119 22.83 -6.16 -13.05
N GLU A 120 23.60 -6.57 -12.05
CA GLU A 120 24.48 -7.74 -12.08
C GLU A 120 23.67 -9.04 -12.26
N SER A 121 22.61 -9.19 -11.49
CA SER A 121 21.73 -10.37 -11.57
C SER A 121 21.03 -10.48 -12.94
N VAL A 122 20.59 -9.38 -13.53
CA VAL A 122 20.05 -9.37 -14.90
C VAL A 122 21.13 -9.68 -15.94
N ALA A 123 22.35 -9.17 -15.78
CA ALA A 123 23.45 -9.45 -16.69
C ALA A 123 23.86 -10.93 -16.69
N GLU A 124 23.80 -11.57 -15.53
CA GLU A 124 24.09 -13.00 -15.39
C GLU A 124 22.96 -13.87 -15.96
N ALA A 125 21.71 -13.59 -15.57
CA ALA A 125 20.56 -14.41 -15.94
C ALA A 125 20.07 -14.17 -17.39
N PHE A 126 20.24 -12.95 -17.90
CA PHE A 126 19.76 -12.51 -19.23
C PHE A 126 20.84 -11.72 -19.99
N PRO A 127 22.00 -12.30 -20.29
CA PRO A 127 23.11 -11.57 -20.93
C PRO A 127 22.73 -10.91 -22.25
N ALA A 128 21.81 -11.49 -23.02
CA ALA A 128 21.34 -10.93 -24.28
C ALA A 128 20.40 -9.71 -24.14
N GLU A 129 19.88 -9.46 -22.94
CA GLU A 129 18.93 -8.38 -22.63
C GLU A 129 19.59 -7.19 -21.94
N ILE A 130 20.86 -7.27 -21.54
CA ILE A 130 21.49 -6.27 -20.66
C ILE A 130 21.52 -4.86 -21.25
N ASP A 131 21.72 -4.73 -22.55
CA ASP A 131 21.75 -3.40 -23.19
C ASP A 131 20.33 -2.80 -23.28
N GLY A 132 19.31 -3.64 -23.56
CA GLY A 132 17.91 -3.25 -23.50
C GLY A 132 17.47 -2.84 -22.09
N PHE A 133 17.92 -3.60 -21.07
CA PHE A 133 17.67 -3.28 -19.67
C PHE A 133 18.30 -1.95 -19.23
N ARG A 134 19.54 -1.68 -19.66
CA ARG A 134 20.20 -0.38 -19.41
C ARG A 134 19.49 0.77 -20.12
N ALA A 135 19.02 0.55 -21.35
CA ALA A 135 18.25 1.55 -22.10
C ALA A 135 16.88 1.82 -21.45
N LEU A 136 16.17 0.79 -20.97
CA LEU A 136 14.95 0.94 -20.20
C LEU A 136 15.18 1.77 -18.93
N ARG A 137 16.24 1.46 -18.18
CA ARG A 137 16.60 2.24 -16.97
C ARG A 137 16.86 3.71 -17.31
N ALA A 138 17.59 3.99 -18.39
CA ALA A 138 17.85 5.36 -18.83
C ALA A 138 16.55 6.09 -19.19
N HIS A 139 15.61 5.41 -19.86
CA HIS A 139 14.29 5.96 -20.16
C HIS A 139 13.50 6.26 -18.88
N VAL A 140 13.45 5.31 -17.93
CA VAL A 140 12.82 5.48 -16.61
C VAL A 140 13.43 6.68 -15.87
N ALA A 141 14.77 6.85 -15.90
CA ALA A 141 15.45 7.96 -15.25
C ALA A 141 15.09 9.33 -15.84
N ALA A 142 14.86 9.40 -17.15
CA ALA A 142 14.53 10.64 -17.87
C ALA A 142 13.03 11.00 -17.84
N PHE A 143 12.14 10.03 -17.53
CA PHE A 143 10.70 10.23 -17.57
C PHE A 143 10.19 11.06 -16.39
N ASP A 144 9.28 12.02 -16.64
CA ASP A 144 8.56 12.74 -15.58
C ASP A 144 7.22 12.06 -15.27
N PRO A 145 7.11 11.33 -14.14
CA PRO A 145 5.88 10.63 -13.78
C PRO A 145 4.82 11.55 -13.13
N PHE A 146 5.11 12.84 -12.97
CA PHE A 146 4.21 13.82 -12.34
C PHE A 146 3.50 14.72 -13.35
N ASP A 147 3.77 14.56 -14.65
CA ASP A 147 3.04 15.24 -15.72
C ASP A 147 1.64 14.62 -15.85
N ASP A 148 0.65 15.26 -15.21
CA ASP A 148 -0.75 14.83 -15.21
C ASP A 148 -1.47 15.07 -16.55
N THR A 149 -0.80 15.75 -17.52
CA THR A 149 -1.29 15.97 -18.88
C THR A 149 -0.80 14.92 -19.88
N ALA A 150 0.22 14.13 -19.50
CA ALA A 150 0.76 13.07 -20.34
C ALA A 150 -0.27 11.96 -20.57
N PRO A 151 -0.30 11.35 -21.78
CA PRO A 151 -1.21 10.23 -22.05
C PRO A 151 -0.88 9.03 -21.17
N VAL A 152 -1.91 8.29 -20.77
CA VAL A 152 -1.76 7.01 -20.07
C VAL A 152 -1.25 5.97 -21.06
N VAL A 153 -0.10 5.38 -20.79
CA VAL A 153 0.52 4.31 -21.58
C VAL A 153 0.76 3.08 -20.71
N SER A 154 0.68 1.89 -21.33
CA SER A 154 0.98 0.62 -20.71
C SER A 154 2.47 0.50 -20.39
N ALA A 155 2.82 0.10 -19.17
CA ALA A 155 4.20 -0.18 -18.80
C ALA A 155 4.75 -1.37 -19.59
N ARG A 156 3.95 -2.41 -19.76
CA ARG A 156 4.33 -3.60 -20.54
C ARG A 156 4.62 -3.25 -22.00
N GLU A 157 3.82 -2.36 -22.60
CA GLU A 157 4.05 -1.86 -23.97
C GLU A 157 5.38 -1.08 -24.08
N VAL A 158 5.66 -0.19 -23.11
CA VAL A 158 6.92 0.57 -23.11
C VAL A 158 8.11 -0.36 -22.89
N MET A 159 8.03 -1.29 -21.93
CA MET A 159 9.10 -2.26 -21.67
C MET A 159 9.40 -3.11 -22.92
N GLY A 160 8.39 -3.51 -23.69
CA GLY A 160 8.54 -4.29 -24.93
C GLY A 160 9.32 -3.57 -26.05
N ARG A 161 9.54 -2.25 -25.93
CA ARG A 161 10.42 -1.49 -26.84
C ARG A 161 11.91 -1.70 -26.55
N TYR A 162 12.23 -2.19 -25.35
CA TYR A 162 13.60 -2.34 -24.83
C TYR A 162 13.96 -3.80 -24.60
N LEU A 163 13.03 -4.61 -24.07
CA LEU A 163 13.23 -5.99 -23.67
C LEU A 163 12.51 -6.94 -24.64
N ARG A 164 13.23 -7.96 -25.09
CA ARG A 164 12.69 -9.01 -25.97
C ARG A 164 12.22 -10.24 -25.18
N SER A 165 12.82 -10.48 -24.02
CA SER A 165 12.47 -11.60 -23.15
C SER A 165 11.15 -11.31 -22.41
N PRO A 166 10.08 -12.08 -22.65
CA PRO A 166 8.84 -11.95 -21.89
C PRO A 166 9.02 -12.36 -20.44
N VAL A 167 9.93 -13.30 -20.16
CA VAL A 167 10.24 -13.75 -18.79
C VAL A 167 10.89 -12.62 -17.99
N LEU A 168 11.90 -11.93 -18.54
CA LEU A 168 12.51 -10.78 -17.85
C LEU A 168 11.48 -9.65 -17.60
N THR A 169 10.62 -9.38 -18.58
CA THR A 169 9.54 -8.40 -18.43
C THR A 169 8.61 -8.80 -17.29
N ASP A 170 8.18 -10.06 -17.24
CA ASP A 170 7.31 -10.59 -16.18
C ASP A 170 8.01 -10.55 -14.82
N MET A 171 9.30 -10.91 -14.72
CA MET A 171 10.08 -10.85 -13.49
C MET A 171 10.19 -9.41 -12.94
N LEU A 172 10.48 -8.43 -13.80
CA LEU A 172 10.57 -7.03 -13.39
C LEU A 172 9.21 -6.43 -13.00
N LEU A 173 8.13 -6.87 -13.64
CA LEU A 173 6.78 -6.44 -13.30
C LEU A 173 6.26 -7.09 -12.01
N CYS A 174 6.67 -8.29 -11.67
CA CYS A 174 6.15 -9.02 -10.51
C CYS A 174 6.19 -8.20 -9.21
N PRO A 175 7.32 -7.68 -8.73
CA PRO A 175 7.34 -6.84 -7.53
C PRO A 175 6.55 -5.54 -7.71
N ILE A 176 6.60 -4.92 -8.88
CA ILE A 176 5.93 -3.65 -9.15
C ILE A 176 4.41 -3.81 -9.08
N LEU A 177 3.84 -4.87 -9.69
CA LEU A 177 2.40 -5.10 -9.66
C LEU A 177 1.92 -5.45 -8.25
N TYR A 178 2.66 -6.30 -7.52
CA TYR A 178 2.34 -6.63 -6.12
C TYR A 178 2.48 -5.45 -5.16
N TYR A 179 3.26 -4.43 -5.50
CA TYR A 179 3.38 -3.22 -4.69
C TYR A 179 2.39 -2.13 -5.05
N GLY A 180 1.77 -2.19 -6.25
CA GLY A 180 0.94 -1.06 -6.57
C GLY A 180 0.08 -1.11 -7.82
N SER A 181 -0.24 -2.23 -8.44
CA SER A 181 -1.17 -2.20 -9.58
C SER A 181 -2.60 -2.51 -9.18
N ALA A 182 -3.53 -1.64 -9.63
CA ALA A 182 -4.96 -1.92 -9.67
C ALA A 182 -5.42 -2.50 -11.01
N ARG A 183 -4.50 -2.64 -12.00
CA ARG A 183 -4.78 -3.20 -13.32
C ARG A 183 -4.28 -4.63 -13.40
N GLU A 184 -5.06 -5.47 -14.07
CA GLU A 184 -4.67 -6.85 -14.34
C GLU A 184 -3.51 -6.90 -15.32
N ASN A 185 -2.48 -7.68 -15.01
CA ASN A 185 -1.30 -7.99 -15.82
C ASN A 185 -0.48 -6.80 -16.32
N ASP A 186 -0.77 -5.58 -15.86
CA ASP A 186 -0.10 -4.35 -16.31
C ASP A 186 -0.20 -3.23 -15.26
N ILE A 187 0.41 -2.09 -15.56
CA ILE A 187 0.33 -0.84 -14.77
C ILE A 187 0.53 0.36 -15.71
N ASP A 188 0.01 1.52 -15.36
CA ASP A 188 0.30 2.76 -16.07
C ASP A 188 1.78 3.11 -15.96
N PHE A 189 2.42 3.55 -17.05
CA PHE A 189 3.87 3.72 -17.10
C PHE A 189 4.39 4.78 -16.13
N ASP A 190 3.63 5.82 -15.86
CA ASP A 190 3.98 6.81 -14.82
C ASP A 190 4.06 6.19 -13.43
N GLN A 191 3.10 5.33 -13.07
CA GLN A 191 3.12 4.58 -11.82
C GLN A 191 4.25 3.55 -11.79
N PHE A 192 4.51 2.87 -12.92
CA PHE A 192 5.64 1.98 -13.08
C PHE A 192 6.96 2.68 -12.77
N VAL A 193 7.17 3.89 -13.33
CA VAL A 193 8.40 4.69 -13.10
C VAL A 193 8.55 5.04 -11.62
N ILE A 194 7.47 5.44 -10.95
CA ILE A 194 7.51 5.75 -9.51
C ILE A 194 7.90 4.51 -8.71
N LEU A 195 7.27 3.36 -9.00
CA LEU A 195 7.54 2.11 -8.29
C LEU A 195 8.93 1.55 -8.63
N TRP A 196 9.36 1.60 -9.88
CA TRP A 196 10.71 1.20 -10.28
C TRP A 196 11.77 1.93 -9.46
N ARG A 197 11.68 3.26 -9.41
CA ARG A 197 12.63 4.09 -8.64
C ARG A 197 12.56 3.76 -7.15
N SER A 198 11.36 3.65 -6.61
CA SER A 198 11.17 3.43 -5.18
C SER A 198 11.57 2.03 -4.70
N LEU A 199 11.40 1.00 -5.53
CA LEU A 199 11.71 -0.40 -5.19
C LEU A 199 13.16 -0.77 -5.54
N PHE A 200 13.58 -0.49 -6.78
CA PHE A 200 14.83 -1.00 -7.30
C PHE A 200 16.01 -0.02 -7.18
N GLU A 201 15.75 1.30 -7.19
CA GLU A 201 16.83 2.29 -7.09
C GLU A 201 17.02 2.80 -5.65
N GLU A 202 15.94 2.93 -4.87
CA GLU A 202 16.01 3.39 -3.48
C GLU A 202 15.83 2.24 -2.48
N GLY A 203 15.00 1.25 -2.80
CA GLY A 203 14.87 0.01 -2.04
C GLY A 203 13.95 0.07 -0.84
N PHE A 204 14.11 -0.88 0.08
CA PHE A 204 13.19 -1.19 1.16
C PHE A 204 13.77 -0.90 2.54
N ALA A 205 12.89 -0.46 3.43
CA ALA A 205 13.18 -0.38 4.85
C ALA A 205 11.95 -0.77 5.68
N ARG A 206 12.17 -1.09 6.95
CA ARG A 206 11.10 -1.34 7.89
C ARG A 206 11.45 -0.76 9.27
N PRO A 207 10.53 -0.05 9.94
CA PRO A 207 10.73 0.29 11.34
C PRO A 207 10.80 -0.97 12.21
N HIS A 208 11.65 -1.01 13.22
CA HIS A 208 11.77 -2.19 14.09
C HIS A 208 10.42 -2.58 14.72
N GLU A 209 9.67 -1.62 15.26
CA GLU A 209 8.33 -1.86 15.81
C GLU A 209 7.21 -1.85 14.74
N GLY A 210 7.54 -1.90 13.46
CA GLY A 210 6.57 -1.91 12.36
C GLY A 210 5.91 -0.55 12.10
N VAL A 211 4.78 -0.59 11.38
CA VAL A 211 4.07 0.62 10.90
C VAL A 211 3.63 1.56 12.01
N ARG A 212 3.49 1.07 13.24
CA ARG A 212 3.10 1.87 14.41
C ARG A 212 4.04 3.06 14.66
N VAL A 213 5.34 2.92 14.33
CA VAL A 213 6.30 4.01 14.43
C VAL A 213 5.89 5.16 13.54
N VAL A 214 5.61 4.87 12.27
CA VAL A 214 5.18 5.87 11.28
C VAL A 214 3.87 6.53 11.72
N ILE A 215 2.87 5.72 12.10
CA ILE A 215 1.57 6.23 12.55
C ILE A 215 1.70 7.12 13.77
N ARG A 216 2.49 6.73 14.78
CA ARG A 216 2.73 7.52 15.98
C ARG A 216 3.39 8.87 15.65
N ALA A 217 4.39 8.87 14.76
CA ALA A 217 5.07 10.09 14.34
C ALA A 217 4.08 11.07 13.65
N LEU A 218 3.27 10.56 12.71
CA LEU A 218 2.27 11.36 12.01
C LEU A 218 1.19 11.89 12.96
N LEU A 219 0.64 11.05 13.84
CA LEU A 219 -0.38 11.46 14.81
C LEU A 219 0.13 12.49 15.82
N LYS A 220 1.37 12.32 16.30
CA LYS A 220 2.03 13.29 17.17
C LYS A 220 2.13 14.63 16.45
N ARG A 221 2.64 14.62 15.22
CA ARG A 221 2.82 15.85 14.44
C ARG A 221 1.51 16.53 14.09
N PHE A 222 0.45 15.78 13.73
CA PHE A 222 -0.89 16.31 13.46
C PHE A 222 -1.46 17.02 14.69
N ARG A 223 -1.36 16.40 15.87
CA ARG A 223 -1.82 17.00 17.12
C ARG A 223 -1.03 18.27 17.49
N GLU A 224 0.29 18.26 17.33
CA GLU A 224 1.16 19.40 17.60
C GLU A 224 0.86 20.58 16.66
N ALA A 225 0.40 20.32 15.45
CA ALA A 225 -0.04 21.31 14.49
C ALA A 225 -1.47 21.85 14.77
N GLY A 226 -2.16 21.35 15.81
CA GLY A 226 -3.51 21.80 16.17
C GLY A 226 -4.65 21.07 15.44
N GLY A 227 -4.36 20.01 14.70
CA GLY A 227 -5.37 19.21 14.00
C GLY A 227 -6.29 18.43 14.95
N GLU A 228 -7.55 18.31 14.58
CA GLU A 228 -8.59 17.60 15.32
C GLU A 228 -8.95 16.29 14.58
N ARG A 229 -9.28 15.23 15.32
CA ARG A 229 -9.74 13.96 14.74
C ARG A 229 -10.88 13.35 15.51
N LYS A 230 -11.80 12.72 14.77
CA LYS A 230 -12.90 11.91 15.30
C LYS A 230 -12.79 10.49 14.76
N MET A 231 -12.50 9.55 15.65
CA MET A 231 -12.39 8.12 15.34
C MET A 231 -13.70 7.40 15.65
N LYS A 232 -13.90 6.19 15.11
CA LYS A 232 -15.12 5.37 15.27
C LYS A 232 -16.38 6.10 14.82
N CYS A 233 -16.24 6.98 13.84
CA CYS A 233 -17.31 7.78 13.31
C CYS A 233 -16.98 8.18 11.88
N GLY A 234 -17.55 7.47 10.91
CA GLY A 234 -17.37 7.78 9.50
C GLY A 234 -18.27 8.93 9.05
N VAL A 235 -18.15 9.29 7.78
CA VAL A 235 -19.10 10.17 7.09
C VAL A 235 -20.28 9.32 6.62
N ARG A 236 -21.49 9.75 7.00
CA ARG A 236 -22.74 9.16 6.55
C ARG A 236 -23.15 9.71 5.19
N ARG A 237 -23.06 11.03 5.03
CA ARG A 237 -23.52 11.72 3.83
C ARG A 237 -22.79 13.05 3.61
N LEU A 238 -22.59 13.37 2.33
CA LEU A 238 -22.20 14.70 1.88
C LEU A 238 -23.44 15.41 1.33
N HIS A 239 -23.87 16.48 1.99
CA HIS A 239 -24.94 17.33 1.48
C HIS A 239 -24.38 18.25 0.41
N THR A 240 -25.11 18.40 -0.69
CA THR A 240 -24.62 19.14 -1.86
C THR A 240 -25.68 20.13 -2.35
N ASP A 241 -25.19 21.25 -2.87
CA ASP A 241 -26.00 22.23 -3.61
C ASP A 241 -25.21 22.64 -4.86
N GLY A 242 -25.76 22.35 -6.04
CA GLY A 242 -25.08 22.55 -7.31
C GLY A 242 -23.72 21.85 -7.38
N ALA A 243 -22.68 22.64 -7.58
CA ALA A 243 -21.29 22.17 -7.68
C ALA A 243 -20.53 22.19 -6.32
N ARG A 244 -21.21 22.30 -5.19
CA ARG A 244 -20.55 22.36 -3.88
C ARG A 244 -21.08 21.35 -2.89
N VAL A 245 -20.15 20.79 -2.08
CA VAL A 245 -20.49 20.15 -0.80
C VAL A 245 -20.75 21.25 0.22
N THR A 246 -21.96 21.27 0.79
CA THR A 246 -22.40 22.30 1.75
C THR A 246 -22.24 21.84 3.19
N ALA A 247 -22.34 20.53 3.46
CA ALA A 247 -22.17 19.98 4.79
C ALA A 247 -21.71 18.51 4.75
N VAL A 248 -21.05 18.09 5.80
CA VAL A 248 -20.59 16.73 6.06
C VAL A 248 -21.36 16.17 7.25
N GLU A 249 -22.26 15.22 7.01
CA GLU A 249 -23.02 14.51 8.04
C GLU A 249 -22.25 13.29 8.50
N LEU A 250 -22.02 13.16 9.80
CA LEU A 250 -21.31 12.05 10.43
C LEU A 250 -22.27 10.93 10.83
N GLU A 251 -21.74 9.73 11.04
CA GLU A 251 -22.53 8.54 11.43
C GLU A 251 -23.25 8.69 12.77
N ASP A 252 -22.76 9.55 13.66
CA ASP A 252 -23.41 9.87 14.95
C ASP A 252 -24.46 10.99 14.86
N GLY A 253 -24.77 11.47 13.66
CA GLY A 253 -25.78 12.48 13.39
C GLY A 253 -25.26 13.93 13.50
N LEU A 254 -24.03 14.15 13.91
CA LEU A 254 -23.44 15.50 13.89
C LEU A 254 -23.20 15.95 12.46
N THR A 255 -23.40 17.23 12.22
CA THR A 255 -23.14 17.86 10.92
C THR A 255 -22.13 18.97 11.09
N VAL A 256 -21.11 19.00 10.24
CA VAL A 256 -20.09 20.05 10.18
C VAL A 256 -20.03 20.62 8.77
N THR A 257 -19.64 21.89 8.67
CA THR A 257 -19.38 22.53 7.37
C THR A 257 -17.89 22.68 7.13
N ALA A 258 -17.48 22.78 5.86
CA ALA A 258 -16.07 22.96 5.50
C ALA A 258 -15.92 23.78 4.21
N ASP A 259 -14.84 24.57 4.11
CA ASP A 259 -14.46 25.23 2.87
C ASP A 259 -14.01 24.22 1.83
N ALA A 260 -13.29 23.17 2.26
CA ALA A 260 -12.85 22.06 1.41
C ALA A 260 -13.05 20.71 2.11
N VAL A 261 -13.38 19.69 1.32
CA VAL A 261 -13.43 18.28 1.75
C VAL A 261 -12.39 17.50 0.97
N LEU A 262 -11.53 16.76 1.66
CA LEU A 262 -10.55 15.87 1.04
C LEU A 262 -10.88 14.43 1.41
N SER A 263 -11.25 13.62 0.44
CA SER A 263 -11.56 12.22 0.68
C SER A 263 -10.36 11.32 0.35
N THR A 264 -10.04 10.42 1.27
CA THR A 264 -9.07 9.34 1.07
C THR A 264 -9.72 7.96 1.11
N ALA A 265 -11.05 7.92 1.03
CA ALA A 265 -11.83 6.69 1.11
C ALA A 265 -11.87 5.89 -0.20
N GLY A 266 -11.44 6.49 -1.31
CA GLY A 266 -11.59 5.96 -2.67
C GLY A 266 -12.65 6.75 -3.47
N ALA A 267 -12.53 6.74 -4.79
CA ALA A 267 -13.38 7.54 -5.67
C ALA A 267 -14.85 7.10 -5.59
N ARG A 268 -15.09 5.79 -5.69
CA ARG A 268 -16.44 5.21 -5.67
C ARG A 268 -17.06 5.23 -4.28
N GLU A 269 -16.28 4.97 -3.26
CA GLU A 269 -16.68 5.08 -1.86
C GLU A 269 -17.08 6.52 -1.53
N THR A 270 -16.34 7.49 -2.08
CA THR A 270 -16.66 8.90 -1.94
C THR A 270 -17.93 9.27 -2.70
N GLU A 271 -18.08 8.76 -3.93
CA GLU A 271 -19.28 8.98 -4.75
C GLU A 271 -20.56 8.49 -4.04
N ALA A 272 -20.49 7.37 -3.37
CA ALA A 272 -21.61 6.82 -2.61
C ALA A 272 -22.10 7.75 -1.47
N LEU A 273 -21.25 8.67 -1.00
CA LEU A 273 -21.63 9.59 0.08
C LEU A 273 -22.57 10.73 -0.36
N TRP A 274 -22.67 11.02 -1.65
CA TRP A 274 -23.59 12.07 -2.15
C TRP A 274 -24.64 11.57 -3.14
N SER A 275 -24.52 10.34 -3.64
CA SER A 275 -25.52 9.79 -4.56
C SER A 275 -26.86 9.63 -3.84
N ALA A 276 -27.91 10.19 -4.43
CA ALA A 276 -29.27 10.18 -3.85
C ALA A 276 -29.96 8.82 -3.99
N THR A 277 -29.38 7.90 -4.68
CA THR A 277 -29.90 6.55 -4.94
C THR A 277 -29.06 5.52 -4.20
N ASP A 278 -29.72 4.63 -3.45
CA ASP A 278 -29.11 3.40 -2.92
C ASP A 278 -28.63 2.44 -4.05
N GLN A 279 -28.75 2.87 -5.29
CA GLN A 279 -28.20 2.12 -6.42
C GLN A 279 -26.68 2.38 -6.45
N PRO A 280 -25.89 1.32 -6.39
CA PRO A 280 -24.46 1.43 -6.65
C PRO A 280 -24.29 2.08 -8.03
N ALA A 281 -23.45 3.09 -8.13
CA ALA A 281 -23.06 3.66 -9.40
C ALA A 281 -22.67 2.53 -10.38
N ALA A 282 -22.94 2.73 -11.68
CA ALA A 282 -22.67 1.71 -12.70
C ALA A 282 -21.26 1.11 -12.50
N PRO A 283 -21.11 -0.22 -12.58
CA PRO A 283 -19.82 -0.85 -12.36
C PRO A 283 -18.80 -0.23 -13.31
N GLU A 284 -17.68 0.25 -12.75
CA GLU A 284 -16.53 0.61 -13.58
C GLU A 284 -16.06 -0.62 -14.34
N PRO A 285 -15.61 -0.48 -15.60
CA PRO A 285 -14.96 -1.58 -16.29
C PRO A 285 -13.71 -2.01 -15.52
N GLY A 286 -13.62 -3.29 -15.20
CA GLY A 286 -12.55 -3.89 -14.43
C GLY A 286 -12.98 -4.21 -12.98
N ARG A 287 -12.76 -5.46 -12.61
CA ARG A 287 -12.99 -5.94 -11.23
C ARG A 287 -11.84 -5.46 -10.34
N ARG A 288 -12.11 -5.26 -9.05
CA ARG A 288 -11.09 -4.86 -8.09
C ARG A 288 -10.17 -6.03 -7.74
N LEU A 289 -8.88 -5.74 -7.64
CA LEU A 289 -7.88 -6.70 -7.15
C LEU A 289 -7.81 -6.64 -5.63
N SER A 290 -7.83 -7.82 -5.03
CA SER A 290 -7.69 -7.99 -3.60
C SER A 290 -6.75 -9.17 -3.29
N PHE A 291 -6.40 -9.31 -2.01
CA PHE A 291 -5.40 -10.28 -1.59
C PHE A 291 -5.86 -11.05 -0.37
N VAL A 292 -5.31 -12.25 -0.23
CA VAL A 292 -5.18 -12.93 1.06
C VAL A 292 -3.76 -12.75 1.56
N GLU A 293 -3.60 -12.77 2.88
CA GLU A 293 -2.28 -12.84 3.50
C GLU A 293 -2.32 -13.80 4.68
N THR A 294 -1.40 -14.77 4.66
CA THR A 294 -1.16 -15.66 5.80
C THR A 294 -0.04 -15.09 6.67
N ILE A 295 -0.19 -15.20 7.98
CA ILE A 295 0.79 -14.81 8.97
C ILE A 295 1.07 -16.01 9.86
N THR A 296 2.31 -16.47 9.85
CA THR A 296 2.82 -17.51 10.75
C THR A 296 3.77 -16.88 11.74
N VAL A 297 3.53 -17.09 13.01
CA VAL A 297 4.44 -16.69 14.09
C VAL A 297 5.23 -17.92 14.51
N LEU A 298 6.55 -17.77 14.53
CA LEU A 298 7.52 -18.83 14.84
C LEU A 298 8.23 -18.54 16.17
N ASP A 299 8.65 -19.58 16.87
CA ASP A 299 9.50 -19.45 18.06
C ASP A 299 11.00 -19.38 17.73
N ALA A 300 11.36 -19.34 16.48
CA ALA A 300 12.72 -19.20 15.97
C ALA A 300 12.81 -18.05 14.96
N GLN A 301 13.97 -17.48 14.77
CA GLN A 301 14.19 -16.49 13.71
C GLN A 301 14.22 -17.18 12.36
N PRO A 302 13.57 -16.65 11.30
CA PRO A 302 13.55 -17.28 9.98
C PRO A 302 14.96 -17.55 9.41
N ALA A 303 15.92 -16.65 9.63
CA ALA A 303 17.30 -16.85 9.19
C ALA A 303 17.99 -18.06 9.87
N ASP A 304 17.67 -18.33 11.14
CA ASP A 304 18.20 -19.50 11.87
C ASP A 304 17.59 -20.81 11.34
N LEU A 305 16.48 -20.72 10.60
CA LEU A 305 15.80 -21.84 9.92
C LEU A 305 16.13 -21.93 8.42
N GLY A 306 17.08 -21.11 7.92
CA GLY A 306 17.53 -21.14 6.52
C GLY A 306 16.82 -20.16 5.58
N ALA A 307 15.94 -19.29 6.08
CA ALA A 307 15.28 -18.25 5.28
C ALA A 307 15.99 -16.90 5.53
N GLU A 308 16.91 -16.51 4.66
CA GLU A 308 17.77 -15.33 4.86
C GLU A 308 17.26 -14.08 4.16
N GLU A 309 16.49 -14.21 3.06
CA GLU A 309 15.96 -13.06 2.31
C GLU A 309 14.93 -12.27 3.13
N THR A 310 14.85 -10.98 2.85
CA THR A 310 13.86 -10.10 3.45
C THR A 310 12.48 -10.27 2.78
N ILE A 311 12.47 -10.22 1.45
CA ILE A 311 11.26 -10.40 0.64
C ILE A 311 11.59 -11.27 -0.59
N ILE A 312 10.70 -12.22 -0.90
CA ILE A 312 10.75 -12.98 -2.14
C ILE A 312 9.46 -12.74 -2.91
N PHE A 313 9.58 -12.25 -4.14
CA PHE A 313 8.48 -12.19 -5.10
C PHE A 313 8.56 -13.44 -5.96
N PHE A 314 7.55 -14.30 -5.89
CA PHE A 314 7.60 -15.57 -6.58
C PHE A 314 6.51 -15.74 -7.63
N ASN A 315 6.81 -16.52 -8.65
CA ASN A 315 5.85 -17.03 -9.61
C ASN A 315 6.22 -18.47 -9.98
N ASP A 316 5.25 -19.38 -9.89
CA ASP A 316 5.39 -20.81 -10.15
C ASP A 316 4.66 -21.23 -11.43
N SER A 317 4.75 -20.41 -12.48
CA SER A 317 4.16 -20.70 -13.78
C SER A 317 5.05 -20.16 -14.90
N GLU A 318 4.89 -20.66 -16.14
CA GLU A 318 5.67 -20.22 -17.30
C GLU A 318 5.54 -18.72 -17.57
N ARG A 319 4.37 -18.16 -17.29
CA ARG A 319 4.08 -16.72 -17.39
C ARG A 319 3.57 -16.21 -16.06
N PHE A 320 3.86 -14.95 -15.76
CA PHE A 320 3.32 -14.29 -14.59
C PHE A 320 1.90 -13.80 -14.87
N HIS A 321 0.97 -14.24 -14.02
CA HIS A 321 -0.43 -13.83 -14.04
C HIS A 321 -0.72 -12.97 -12.81
N TYR A 322 -1.04 -11.71 -13.05
CA TYR A 322 -1.47 -10.79 -12.03
C TYR A 322 -2.89 -10.32 -12.36
N GLU A 323 -3.86 -11.18 -12.08
CA GLU A 323 -5.26 -10.98 -12.42
C GLU A 323 -6.16 -11.57 -11.34
N ARG A 324 -7.41 -11.15 -11.31
CA ARG A 324 -8.37 -11.70 -10.38
C ARG A 324 -8.53 -13.22 -10.62
N PRO A 325 -8.26 -14.05 -9.62
CA PRO A 325 -8.28 -15.49 -9.83
C PRO A 325 -9.70 -16.02 -10.02
N ALA A 326 -9.82 -17.09 -10.83
CA ALA A 326 -11.07 -17.85 -10.97
C ALA A 326 -11.41 -18.67 -9.71
N ALA A 327 -10.40 -19.06 -8.92
CA ALA A 327 -10.53 -19.68 -7.60
C ALA A 327 -10.58 -18.62 -6.50
N ALA A 328 -10.81 -19.04 -5.25
CA ALA A 328 -10.79 -18.12 -4.10
C ALA A 328 -9.43 -17.43 -3.90
N VAL A 329 -8.33 -18.12 -4.25
CA VAL A 329 -6.95 -17.64 -4.15
C VAL A 329 -6.15 -18.14 -5.35
N ASP A 330 -5.15 -17.38 -5.80
CA ASP A 330 -4.14 -17.81 -6.76
C ASP A 330 -2.83 -18.14 -6.03
N PRO A 331 -2.48 -19.43 -5.85
CA PRO A 331 -1.24 -19.81 -5.18
C PRO A 331 -0.02 -19.79 -6.10
N ARG A 332 -0.19 -19.54 -7.42
CA ARG A 332 0.91 -19.61 -8.41
C ARG A 332 1.91 -18.47 -8.27
N SER A 333 1.50 -17.36 -7.69
CA SER A 333 2.41 -16.23 -7.48
C SER A 333 2.10 -15.50 -6.19
N GLY A 334 3.07 -14.78 -5.66
CA GLY A 334 2.87 -14.05 -4.42
C GLY A 334 4.12 -13.34 -3.91
N VAL A 335 3.98 -12.87 -2.68
CA VAL A 335 5.04 -12.21 -1.92
C VAL A 335 5.26 -12.96 -0.62
N ILE A 336 6.48 -13.43 -0.41
CA ILE A 336 6.95 -13.94 0.87
C ILE A 336 7.66 -12.81 1.60
N CYS A 337 7.36 -12.59 2.86
CA CYS A 337 8.03 -11.59 3.67
C CYS A 337 8.46 -12.18 5.01
N PHE A 338 9.74 -11.98 5.34
CA PHE A 338 10.33 -12.28 6.63
C PHE A 338 10.70 -10.96 7.34
N PRO A 339 9.79 -10.38 8.13
CA PRO A 339 10.04 -9.11 8.84
C PRO A 339 11.28 -9.11 9.73
N ASN A 340 11.73 -10.27 10.19
CA ASN A 340 12.92 -10.44 11.01
C ASN A 340 14.24 -10.16 10.25
N ASN A 341 14.23 -10.29 8.93
CA ASN A 341 15.43 -10.24 8.10
C ASN A 341 15.77 -8.82 7.57
N TYR A 342 15.20 -7.78 8.19
CA TYR A 342 15.71 -6.42 8.05
C TYR A 342 16.94 -6.21 8.94
N ASP A 343 17.80 -5.29 8.58
CA ASP A 343 18.98 -4.95 9.38
C ASP A 343 18.61 -4.01 10.53
N TYR A 344 18.25 -4.61 11.64
CA TYR A 344 17.94 -3.89 12.89
C TYR A 344 19.17 -3.58 13.75
N GLY A 345 20.38 -3.83 13.27
CA GLY A 345 21.61 -3.78 14.06
C GLY A 345 21.61 -4.86 15.13
N GLU A 346 21.82 -4.47 16.40
CA GLU A 346 21.83 -5.40 17.53
C GLU A 346 20.42 -5.81 18.01
N ARG A 347 19.36 -5.14 17.53
CA ARG A 347 17.97 -5.43 17.91
C ARG A 347 17.46 -6.66 17.17
N ARG A 348 16.54 -7.40 17.79
CA ARG A 348 15.81 -8.52 17.18
C ARG A 348 14.33 -8.41 17.48
N LEU A 349 13.49 -9.01 16.67
CA LEU A 349 12.10 -9.25 17.02
C LEU A 349 12.03 -10.46 17.96
N ASP A 350 11.12 -10.42 18.92
CA ASP A 350 11.01 -11.47 19.95
C ASP A 350 10.57 -12.82 19.35
N GLU A 351 9.74 -12.78 18.30
CA GLU A 351 9.21 -13.95 17.60
C GLU A 351 9.59 -13.88 16.12
N GLY A 352 9.67 -15.03 15.43
CA GLY A 352 9.83 -15.12 13.99
C GLY A 352 8.51 -14.88 13.26
N PHE A 353 8.57 -14.32 12.05
CA PHE A 353 7.41 -14.10 11.19
C PHE A 353 7.66 -14.64 9.80
N PHE A 354 6.74 -15.44 9.32
CA PHE A 354 6.66 -15.88 7.93
C PHE A 354 5.30 -15.46 7.37
N ARG A 355 5.32 -14.58 6.37
CA ARG A 355 4.11 -14.00 5.77
C ARG A 355 4.06 -14.34 4.30
N VAL A 356 2.88 -14.72 3.79
CA VAL A 356 2.66 -14.97 2.37
C VAL A 356 1.42 -14.24 1.90
N THR A 357 1.57 -13.40 0.90
CA THR A 357 0.49 -12.65 0.25
C THR A 357 0.26 -13.19 -1.15
N ALA A 358 -0.99 -13.42 -1.54
CA ALA A 358 -1.39 -13.86 -2.87
C ALA A 358 -2.70 -13.20 -3.31
N LEU A 359 -2.94 -13.15 -4.63
CA LEU A 359 -4.18 -12.62 -5.20
C LEU A 359 -5.39 -13.47 -4.77
N ALA A 360 -6.54 -12.79 -4.54
CA ALA A 360 -7.77 -13.44 -4.09
C ALA A 360 -9.02 -12.81 -4.71
N ASP A 361 -10.03 -13.63 -4.90
CA ASP A 361 -11.33 -13.23 -5.43
C ASP A 361 -12.30 -12.86 -4.31
N TYR A 362 -12.70 -11.59 -4.24
CA TYR A 362 -13.62 -11.09 -3.22
C TYR A 362 -14.99 -11.82 -3.24
N ASP A 363 -15.58 -12.03 -4.44
CA ASP A 363 -16.92 -12.59 -4.54
C ASP A 363 -16.97 -14.03 -4.03
N ARG A 364 -15.91 -14.81 -4.28
CA ARG A 364 -15.77 -16.18 -3.75
C ARG A 364 -15.78 -16.19 -2.23
N TRP A 365 -15.03 -15.31 -1.60
CA TRP A 365 -14.98 -15.20 -0.13
C TRP A 365 -16.28 -14.63 0.45
N ALA A 366 -16.89 -13.64 -0.20
CA ALA A 366 -18.10 -12.98 0.28
C ALA A 366 -19.37 -13.85 0.18
N ALA A 367 -19.37 -14.82 -0.71
CA ALA A 367 -20.49 -15.76 -0.89
C ALA A 367 -20.55 -16.87 0.17
N LEU A 368 -19.52 -17.03 1.01
CA LEU A 368 -19.42 -18.13 1.96
C LEU A 368 -20.24 -17.86 3.23
N SER A 369 -20.86 -18.91 3.77
CA SER A 369 -21.40 -18.86 5.14
C SER A 369 -20.26 -18.71 6.17
N PRO A 370 -20.53 -18.26 7.40
CA PRO A 370 -19.49 -18.15 8.42
C PRO A 370 -18.71 -19.45 8.68
N GLU A 371 -19.37 -20.61 8.59
CA GLU A 371 -18.77 -21.94 8.76
C GLU A 371 -17.87 -22.27 7.56
N ALA A 372 -18.39 -22.10 6.33
CA ALA A 372 -17.65 -22.33 5.09
C ALA A 372 -16.45 -21.38 4.97
N TYR A 373 -16.60 -20.13 5.42
CA TYR A 373 -15.53 -19.14 5.42
C TYR A 373 -14.35 -19.58 6.31
N ARG A 374 -14.62 -20.12 7.51
CA ARG A 374 -13.57 -20.68 8.39
C ARG A 374 -12.89 -21.87 7.74
N ALA A 375 -13.69 -22.82 7.24
CA ALA A 375 -13.17 -24.01 6.57
C ALA A 375 -12.32 -23.67 5.35
N GLU A 376 -12.71 -22.65 4.56
CA GLU A 376 -11.95 -22.18 3.40
C GLU A 376 -10.60 -21.53 3.82
N LYS A 377 -10.58 -20.73 4.91
CA LYS A 377 -9.33 -20.22 5.49
C LYS A 377 -8.40 -21.35 5.91
N ASP A 378 -8.92 -22.34 6.63
CA ASP A 378 -8.15 -23.48 7.13
C ASP A 378 -7.60 -24.33 5.97
N ALA A 379 -8.33 -24.43 4.86
CA ALA A 379 -7.88 -25.14 3.67
C ALA A 379 -6.82 -24.37 2.86
N TRP A 380 -6.95 -23.05 2.71
CA TRP A 380 -6.03 -22.25 1.93
C TRP A 380 -4.74 -21.91 2.66
N TYR A 381 -4.77 -21.80 3.98
CA TYR A 381 -3.57 -21.46 4.75
C TYR A 381 -2.39 -22.40 4.43
N PRO A 382 -2.48 -23.75 4.60
CA PRO A 382 -1.35 -24.62 4.29
C PRO A 382 -0.99 -24.65 2.80
N ARG A 383 -1.96 -24.55 1.89
CA ARG A 383 -1.70 -24.53 0.44
C ARG A 383 -0.84 -23.35 0.01
N LEU A 384 -1.08 -22.17 0.59
CA LEU A 384 -0.27 -21.00 0.32
C LEU A 384 1.14 -21.14 0.88
N GLN A 385 1.27 -21.70 2.09
CA GLN A 385 2.57 -21.98 2.70
C GLN A 385 3.37 -22.95 1.84
N GLU A 386 2.77 -24.05 1.43
CA GLU A 386 3.42 -25.07 0.58
C GLU A 386 3.85 -24.50 -0.78
N SER A 387 3.03 -23.65 -1.39
CA SER A 387 3.40 -22.98 -2.65
C SER A 387 4.60 -22.05 -2.46
N ALA A 388 4.56 -21.22 -1.43
CA ALA A 388 5.61 -20.25 -1.13
C ALA A 388 6.95 -20.93 -0.76
N LEU A 389 6.93 -21.99 0.03
CA LEU A 389 8.13 -22.67 0.52
C LEU A 389 8.95 -23.33 -0.59
N ARG A 390 8.36 -23.59 -1.77
CA ARG A 390 9.13 -24.03 -2.95
C ARG A 390 10.20 -22.99 -3.37
N PHE A 391 10.03 -21.75 -2.99
CA PHE A 391 10.93 -20.63 -3.26
C PHE A 391 11.81 -20.24 -2.08
N VAL A 392 11.80 -21.03 -0.99
CA VAL A 392 12.64 -20.84 0.19
C VAL A 392 13.43 -22.13 0.46
N PRO A 393 14.54 -22.39 -0.27
CA PRO A 393 15.22 -23.69 -0.27
C PRO A 393 15.67 -24.20 1.09
N GLY A 394 15.91 -23.31 2.06
CA GLY A 394 16.34 -23.66 3.41
C GLY A 394 15.21 -24.00 4.39
N LEU A 395 13.93 -23.84 4.00
CA LEU A 395 12.79 -23.95 4.91
C LEU A 395 11.71 -24.85 4.31
N ASP A 396 11.28 -25.87 5.05
CA ASP A 396 10.18 -26.75 4.64
C ASP A 396 8.96 -26.67 5.57
N MET A 397 7.86 -27.31 5.16
CA MET A 397 6.60 -27.31 5.92
C MET A 397 6.70 -27.98 7.29
N ASP A 398 7.52 -29.01 7.42
CA ASP A 398 7.67 -29.75 8.69
C ASP A 398 8.41 -28.87 9.70
N THR A 399 9.46 -28.17 9.27
CA THR A 399 10.17 -27.16 10.06
C THR A 399 9.25 -26.02 10.45
N VAL A 400 8.49 -25.46 9.50
CA VAL A 400 7.50 -24.38 9.80
C VAL A 400 6.50 -24.87 10.84
N ARG A 401 5.90 -26.05 10.67
CA ARG A 401 4.93 -26.61 11.63
C ARG A 401 5.53 -26.80 13.01
N ALA A 402 6.73 -27.34 13.11
CA ALA A 402 7.41 -27.59 14.38
C ALA A 402 7.65 -26.31 15.19
N HIS A 403 7.96 -25.21 14.48
CA HIS A 403 8.23 -23.90 15.10
C HIS A 403 7.03 -22.97 15.18
N THR A 404 5.85 -23.33 14.62
CA THR A 404 4.65 -22.48 14.64
C THR A 404 4.08 -22.33 16.05
N ARG A 405 3.86 -21.08 16.47
CA ARG A 405 3.21 -20.72 17.74
C ARG A 405 1.83 -20.10 17.54
N TYR A 406 1.62 -19.43 16.42
CA TYR A 406 0.36 -18.78 16.12
C TYR A 406 0.20 -18.62 14.60
N ILE A 407 -1.03 -18.64 14.12
CA ILE A 407 -1.37 -18.36 12.72
C ILE A 407 -2.53 -17.37 12.64
N ASP A 408 -2.52 -16.53 11.62
CA ASP A 408 -3.66 -15.71 11.22
C ASP A 408 -3.72 -15.61 9.68
N MET A 409 -4.87 -15.24 9.14
CA MET A 409 -5.04 -15.05 7.71
C MET A 409 -6.03 -13.93 7.43
N PHE A 410 -5.61 -12.95 6.64
CA PHE A 410 -6.49 -11.94 6.06
C PHE A 410 -7.13 -12.44 4.78
N THR A 411 -8.30 -11.92 4.47
CA THR A 411 -9.01 -12.19 3.22
C THR A 411 -9.55 -10.88 2.65
N PRO A 412 -10.05 -10.85 1.41
CA PRO A 412 -10.73 -9.68 0.86
C PRO A 412 -11.87 -9.16 1.75
N CYS A 413 -12.60 -10.06 2.41
CA CYS A 413 -13.66 -9.69 3.35
C CYS A 413 -13.10 -8.98 4.59
N THR A 414 -11.92 -9.37 5.08
CA THR A 414 -11.23 -8.69 6.18
C THR A 414 -10.85 -7.26 5.75
N VAL A 415 -10.27 -7.11 4.57
CA VAL A 415 -9.91 -5.78 4.03
C VAL A 415 -11.16 -4.89 3.95
N LYS A 416 -12.23 -5.36 3.29
CA LYS A 416 -13.49 -4.61 3.18
C LYS A 416 -14.07 -4.23 4.55
N ARG A 417 -14.08 -5.16 5.50
CA ARG A 417 -14.63 -4.92 6.85
C ARG A 417 -13.95 -3.75 7.55
N PHE A 418 -12.62 -3.65 7.45
CA PHE A 418 -11.86 -2.67 8.22
C PHE A 418 -11.53 -1.39 7.46
N THR A 419 -11.53 -1.40 6.13
CA THR A 419 -11.23 -0.22 5.30
C THR A 419 -12.44 0.35 4.59
N ARG A 420 -13.52 -0.45 4.46
CA ARG A 420 -14.73 -0.16 3.66
C ARG A 420 -14.47 -0.08 2.15
N HIS A 421 -13.27 -0.39 1.68
CA HIS A 421 -13.00 -0.43 0.24
C HIS A 421 -13.86 -1.45 -0.47
N ILE A 422 -14.44 -1.05 -1.58
CA ILE A 422 -15.30 -1.89 -2.44
C ILE A 422 -14.52 -3.15 -2.85
N GLU A 423 -15.15 -4.33 -2.71
CA GLU A 423 -14.57 -5.64 -3.03
C GLU A 423 -13.25 -5.93 -2.27
N GLY A 424 -12.98 -5.22 -1.16
CA GLY A 424 -11.72 -5.36 -0.44
C GLY A 424 -10.50 -4.89 -1.23
N ALA A 425 -10.67 -3.94 -2.15
CA ALA A 425 -9.61 -3.42 -2.99
C ALA A 425 -8.43 -2.88 -2.18
N VAL A 426 -7.21 -3.24 -2.58
CA VAL A 426 -5.98 -2.77 -1.92
C VAL A 426 -5.39 -1.56 -2.65
N TYR A 427 -5.42 -1.55 -3.97
CA TYR A 427 -4.84 -0.49 -4.79
C TYR A 427 -5.88 0.42 -5.46
N GLY A 428 -7.13 0.39 -4.98
CA GLY A 428 -8.22 1.24 -5.45
C GLY A 428 -8.70 0.89 -6.86
N ALA A 429 -9.14 1.91 -7.61
CA ALA A 429 -9.64 1.76 -8.97
C ALA A 429 -8.52 1.66 -10.01
N PRO A 430 -8.72 0.93 -11.12
CA PRO A 430 -7.78 0.92 -12.24
C PRO A 430 -7.58 2.32 -12.86
N ARG A 431 -8.64 3.10 -12.99
CA ARG A 431 -8.55 4.49 -13.44
C ARG A 431 -8.22 5.43 -12.29
N LYS A 432 -7.13 6.19 -12.43
CA LYS A 432 -6.68 7.14 -11.41
C LYS A 432 -7.16 8.57 -11.69
N HIS A 433 -7.46 9.31 -10.62
CA HIS A 433 -7.81 10.73 -10.64
C HIS A 433 -6.56 11.57 -10.32
N ARG A 434 -5.64 11.68 -11.28
CA ARG A 434 -4.28 12.23 -11.06
C ARG A 434 -4.28 13.62 -10.42
N ASP A 435 -5.21 14.48 -10.82
CA ASP A 435 -5.35 15.84 -10.27
C ASP A 435 -6.19 15.90 -9.00
N GLY A 436 -6.81 14.79 -8.59
CA GLY A 436 -7.65 14.68 -7.42
C GLY A 436 -9.00 15.42 -7.52
N THR A 437 -9.37 15.97 -8.69
CA THR A 437 -10.64 16.69 -8.84
C THR A 437 -11.84 15.75 -8.90
N THR A 438 -13.00 16.27 -8.47
CA THR A 438 -14.31 15.64 -8.63
C THR A 438 -15.24 16.59 -9.39
N ARG A 439 -16.51 16.24 -9.52
CA ARG A 439 -17.51 17.15 -10.08
C ARG A 439 -17.82 18.37 -9.18
N PHE A 440 -17.32 18.39 -7.96
CA PHE A 440 -17.54 19.47 -6.99
C PHE A 440 -16.32 20.36 -6.86
N ASP A 441 -16.55 21.68 -6.72
CA ASP A 441 -15.48 22.67 -6.63
C ASP A 441 -14.67 22.60 -5.33
N ASN A 442 -15.22 21.95 -4.29
CA ASN A 442 -14.61 21.85 -2.97
C ASN A 442 -14.49 20.43 -2.42
N LEU A 443 -14.66 19.41 -3.26
CA LEU A 443 -14.42 18.01 -2.90
C LEU A 443 -13.29 17.42 -3.76
N PHE A 444 -12.27 16.89 -3.11
CA PHE A 444 -11.08 16.36 -3.77
C PHE A 444 -10.75 14.96 -3.29
N LEU A 445 -10.07 14.18 -4.13
CA LEU A 445 -9.58 12.83 -3.83
C LEU A 445 -8.09 12.87 -3.52
N ALA A 446 -7.66 12.03 -2.58
CA ALA A 446 -6.26 11.74 -2.30
C ALA A 446 -6.09 10.25 -1.96
N GLY A 447 -4.86 9.77 -1.97
CA GLY A 447 -4.54 8.36 -1.68
C GLY A 447 -4.53 7.49 -2.93
N THR A 448 -4.95 6.24 -2.80
CA THR A 448 -4.81 5.21 -3.83
C THR A 448 -5.47 5.56 -5.16
N ASP A 449 -6.63 6.17 -5.14
CA ASP A 449 -7.35 6.53 -6.37
C ASP A 449 -6.86 7.82 -7.04
N GLN A 450 -6.04 8.59 -6.36
CA GLN A 450 -5.29 9.69 -6.97
C GLN A 450 -4.04 9.16 -7.72
N GLY A 451 -3.51 7.98 -7.32
CA GLY A 451 -2.50 7.27 -8.10
C GLY A 451 -1.17 7.06 -7.39
N PHE A 452 -0.98 7.59 -6.19
CA PHE A 452 0.23 7.33 -5.40
C PHE A 452 -0.03 6.26 -4.34
N LEU A 453 0.79 5.21 -4.38
CA LEU A 453 0.58 3.97 -3.66
C LEU A 453 1.65 3.72 -2.60
N GLY A 454 1.38 2.76 -1.68
CA GLY A 454 2.25 2.48 -0.55
C GLY A 454 2.24 3.60 0.51
N ILE A 455 3.10 3.48 1.52
CA ILE A 455 3.15 4.44 2.65
C ILE A 455 3.67 5.80 2.16
N THR A 456 4.80 5.80 1.47
CA THR A 456 5.45 7.04 0.96
C THR A 456 4.58 7.71 -0.09
N GLY A 457 4.05 6.95 -1.05
CA GLY A 457 3.18 7.48 -2.09
C GLY A 457 1.87 8.04 -1.54
N ALA A 458 1.22 7.37 -0.58
CA ALA A 458 0.01 7.88 0.05
C ALA A 458 0.26 9.20 0.80
N MET A 459 1.38 9.32 1.53
CA MET A 459 1.76 10.59 2.16
C MET A 459 2.00 11.69 1.12
N LEU A 460 2.68 11.37 0.02
CA LEU A 460 2.90 12.32 -1.08
C LEU A 460 1.59 12.80 -1.70
N SER A 461 0.65 11.86 -1.94
CA SER A 461 -0.70 12.19 -2.42
C SER A 461 -1.40 13.20 -1.50
N GLY A 462 -1.44 12.91 -0.19
CA GLY A 462 -2.05 13.79 0.78
C GLY A 462 -1.44 15.20 0.78
N ILE A 463 -0.11 15.30 0.75
CA ILE A 463 0.60 16.58 0.69
C ILE A 463 0.30 17.33 -0.61
N SER A 464 0.36 16.64 -1.74
CA SER A 464 0.15 17.23 -3.07
C SER A 464 -1.25 17.80 -3.21
N MET A 465 -2.28 17.05 -2.79
CA MET A 465 -3.68 17.48 -2.86
C MET A 465 -3.96 18.62 -1.87
N ALA A 466 -3.39 18.58 -0.66
CA ALA A 466 -3.46 19.69 0.29
C ALA A 466 -2.85 20.98 -0.28
N ASN A 467 -1.67 20.89 -0.89
CA ASN A 467 -1.01 22.04 -1.51
C ASN A 467 -1.82 22.58 -2.69
N ARG A 468 -2.25 21.71 -3.61
CA ARG A 468 -2.91 22.07 -4.87
C ARG A 468 -4.31 22.67 -4.66
N HIS A 469 -5.09 22.08 -3.77
CA HIS A 469 -6.52 22.38 -3.69
C HIS A 469 -6.95 23.18 -2.47
N VAL A 470 -6.16 23.21 -1.42
CA VAL A 470 -6.51 23.92 -0.18
C VAL A 470 -5.58 25.08 0.10
N LEU A 471 -4.27 24.86 0.05
CA LEU A 471 -3.29 25.89 0.43
C LEU A 471 -2.98 26.90 -0.69
N SER A 472 -3.14 26.52 -1.98
CA SER A 472 -2.98 27.44 -3.12
C SER A 472 -4.20 28.35 -3.33
N ARG A 473 -5.33 28.05 -2.76
CA ARG A 473 -6.52 28.92 -2.80
C ARG A 473 -6.36 30.01 -1.75
N ARG A 474 -6.21 31.25 -2.20
CA ARG A 474 -6.18 32.47 -1.36
C ARG A 474 -7.59 32.94 -1.02
#